data_a53e1a618fcb306c86ef0bac0fa18697
#
_entry.id   a53e1a618fcb306c86ef0bac0fa18697
#
_cell.length_a   1.000
_cell.length_b   1.000
_cell.length_c   1.000
_cell.angle_alpha   90.00
_cell.angle_beta   90.00
_cell.angle_gamma   90.00
#
_symmetry.space_group_name_H-M   'P 1'
#
loop_
_entity.id
_entity.type
_entity.pdbx_description
1 polymer ?
#
loop_
_entity_poly.entity_id
_entity_poly.type
_entity_poly.pdbx_seq_one_letter_code
_entity_poly.pdbx_strand_id
1 'polypeptide(L)'
;LGCLLLPTAVTASARSVDKQDMQRFINEMTRQHKFERDELEEILSNARIHQSILDAISRPAEAKPWYKYKTIFLNPSRIKGGVKFWNDNALTLKKASQKYGVPPEIMVAIIGVETRYGRHKGTFPVIDSLATLAFAYPPRSKFFRGELKEFLLMTREEKIDPTKQMGSYAGAM
;
A
#
# COMPACT_ATOMS: atom_id res chain seq x y z
N LEU A 1 51.59 -22.27 -1.00
CA LEU A 1 51.04 -20.90 -0.97
C LEU A 1 49.52 -21.02 -1.25
N GLY A 2 48.73 -21.03 -0.18
CA GLY A 2 47.27 -21.03 -0.28
C GLY A 2 46.75 -19.60 -0.15
N CYS A 3 46.10 -19.10 -1.19
CA CYS A 3 45.49 -17.80 -1.18
C CYS A 3 44.06 -17.94 -0.57
N LEU A 4 43.90 -17.46 0.67
CA LEU A 4 42.58 -17.36 1.32
C LEU A 4 41.79 -16.17 0.68
N LEU A 5 40.81 -16.49 -0.15
CA LEU A 5 39.82 -15.53 -0.59
C LEU A 5 38.80 -15.32 0.55
N LEU A 6 38.88 -14.19 1.23
CA LEU A 6 37.86 -13.74 2.17
C LEU A 6 36.64 -13.31 1.40
N PRO A 7 35.44 -13.76 1.78
CA PRO A 7 34.20 -13.27 1.17
C PRO A 7 34.00 -11.80 1.57
N THR A 8 33.99 -10.91 0.60
CA THR A 8 33.54 -9.52 0.79
C THR A 8 32.07 -9.53 1.13
N ALA A 9 31.73 -9.27 2.38
CA ALA A 9 30.36 -9.02 2.78
C ALA A 9 29.87 -7.74 2.07
N VAL A 10 28.99 -7.91 1.11
CA VAL A 10 28.22 -6.81 0.54
C VAL A 10 27.29 -6.31 1.63
N THR A 11 27.71 -5.28 2.34
CA THR A 11 26.84 -4.55 3.26
C THR A 11 25.70 -3.96 2.44
N ALA A 12 24.48 -4.43 2.70
CA ALA A 12 23.27 -3.82 2.18
C ALA A 12 23.20 -2.38 2.71
N SER A 13 23.66 -1.43 1.91
CA SER A 13 23.52 -0.01 2.21
C SER A 13 22.03 0.28 2.38
N ALA A 14 21.64 0.76 3.56
CA ALA A 14 20.30 1.31 3.77
C ALA A 14 20.04 2.34 2.67
N ARG A 15 19.08 2.06 1.79
CA ARG A 15 18.76 2.94 0.66
C ARG A 15 18.31 4.28 1.24
N SER A 16 19.13 5.30 1.06
CA SER A 16 18.81 6.66 1.49
C SER A 16 17.64 7.20 0.69
N VAL A 17 16.78 7.95 1.36
CA VAL A 17 15.71 8.74 0.73
C VAL A 17 16.32 9.65 -0.33
N ASP A 18 15.78 9.65 -1.52
CA ASP A 18 16.15 10.64 -2.53
C ASP A 18 15.51 11.99 -2.18
N LYS A 19 16.29 12.81 -1.47
CA LYS A 19 15.85 14.14 -1.04
C LYS A 19 15.55 15.07 -2.21
N GLN A 20 16.22 14.89 -3.35
CA GLN A 20 15.97 15.72 -4.53
C GLN A 20 14.64 15.36 -5.16
N ASP A 21 14.30 14.07 -5.23
CA ASP A 21 13.00 13.60 -5.72
C ASP A 21 11.87 14.07 -4.81
N MET A 22 12.05 14.05 -3.50
CA MET A 22 11.08 14.58 -2.55
C MET A 22 10.85 16.08 -2.75
N GLN A 23 11.91 16.87 -2.91
CA GLN A 23 11.78 18.31 -3.18
C GLN A 23 11.12 18.60 -4.53
N ARG A 24 11.42 17.82 -5.57
CA ARG A 24 10.71 17.92 -6.86
C ARG A 24 9.22 17.64 -6.72
N PHE A 25 8.86 16.61 -5.95
CA PHE A 25 7.48 16.26 -5.66
C PHE A 25 6.75 17.38 -4.91
N ILE A 26 7.35 17.94 -3.84
CA ILE A 26 6.78 19.08 -3.10
C ILE A 26 6.55 20.27 -4.02
N ASN A 27 7.53 20.61 -4.88
CA ASN A 27 7.41 21.69 -5.84
C ASN A 27 6.24 21.47 -6.82
N GLU A 28 6.06 20.24 -7.31
CA GLU A 28 4.94 19.86 -8.19
C GLU A 28 3.61 20.06 -7.48
N MET A 29 3.46 19.50 -6.28
CA MET A 29 2.22 19.57 -5.49
C MET A 29 1.83 21.01 -5.15
N THR A 30 2.80 21.84 -4.79
CA THR A 30 2.57 23.28 -4.50
C THR A 30 2.14 24.03 -5.75
N ARG A 31 2.84 23.85 -6.88
CA ARG A 31 2.56 24.62 -8.08
C ARG A 31 1.29 24.18 -8.79
N GLN A 32 1.09 22.88 -8.96
CA GLN A 32 0.02 22.32 -9.80
C GLN A 32 -1.27 22.08 -8.98
N HIS A 33 -1.13 21.69 -7.72
CA HIS A 33 -2.26 21.26 -6.89
C HIS A 33 -2.56 22.20 -5.73
N LYS A 34 -1.80 23.32 -5.58
CA LYS A 34 -2.06 24.35 -4.57
C LYS A 34 -2.03 23.84 -3.13
N PHE A 35 -1.12 22.91 -2.85
CA PHE A 35 -0.80 22.53 -1.48
C PHE A 35 0.10 23.59 -0.84
N GLU A 36 -0.08 23.80 0.46
CA GLU A 36 0.86 24.62 1.23
C GLU A 36 2.19 23.87 1.38
N ARG A 37 3.30 24.55 1.09
CA ARG A 37 4.63 23.96 1.10
C ARG A 37 5.01 23.43 2.48
N ASP A 38 4.83 24.25 3.52
CA ASP A 38 5.23 23.95 4.89
C ASP A 38 4.47 22.72 5.40
N GLU A 39 3.17 22.59 5.07
CA GLU A 39 2.37 21.43 5.41
C GLU A 39 2.91 20.15 4.75
N LEU A 40 3.26 20.19 3.45
CA LEU A 40 3.83 19.03 2.75
C LEU A 40 5.21 18.65 3.30
N GLU A 41 6.04 19.66 3.60
CA GLU A 41 7.36 19.43 4.19
C GLU A 41 7.24 18.78 5.58
N GLU A 42 6.29 19.24 6.40
CA GLU A 42 6.01 18.62 7.69
C GLU A 42 5.53 17.17 7.55
N ILE A 43 4.52 16.91 6.71
CA ILE A 43 3.99 15.56 6.49
C ILE A 43 5.08 14.62 5.99
N LEU A 44 5.84 15.03 4.97
CA LEU A 44 6.82 14.14 4.33
C LEU A 44 8.11 13.99 5.15
N SER A 45 8.52 15.01 5.91
CA SER A 45 9.69 14.89 6.80
C SER A 45 9.43 13.99 8.00
N ASN A 46 8.17 13.91 8.46
CA ASN A 46 7.75 13.02 9.54
C ASN A 46 7.44 11.59 9.06
N ALA A 47 7.29 11.36 7.76
CA ALA A 47 7.06 10.04 7.21
C ALA A 47 8.26 9.11 7.44
N ARG A 48 7.99 7.93 7.99
CA ARG A 48 9.03 6.94 8.30
C ARG A 48 9.30 6.05 7.09
N ILE A 49 10.58 5.83 6.83
CA ILE A 49 11.01 4.89 5.80
C ILE A 49 11.14 3.50 6.42
N HIS A 50 10.36 2.55 5.92
CA HIS A 50 10.29 1.19 6.45
C HIS A 50 11.05 0.19 5.58
N GLN A 51 12.14 -0.39 6.11
CA GLN A 51 12.88 -1.44 5.42
C GLN A 51 12.00 -2.67 5.14
N SER A 52 11.10 -3.01 6.06
CA SER A 52 10.16 -4.12 5.89
C SER A 52 9.25 -3.97 4.67
N ILE A 53 8.89 -2.73 4.29
CA ILE A 53 8.12 -2.43 3.07
C ILE A 53 8.97 -2.72 1.83
N LEU A 54 10.24 -2.29 1.83
CA LEU A 54 11.17 -2.55 0.73
C LEU A 54 11.43 -4.05 0.56
N ASP A 55 11.51 -4.79 1.65
CA ASP A 55 11.67 -6.24 1.64
C ASP A 55 10.42 -6.95 1.13
N ALA A 56 9.23 -6.50 1.54
CA ALA A 56 7.96 -7.06 1.11
C ALA A 56 7.72 -6.87 -0.39
N ILE A 57 7.91 -5.65 -0.90
CA ILE A 57 7.69 -5.35 -2.34
C ILE A 57 8.70 -6.06 -3.24
N SER A 58 9.88 -6.40 -2.71
CA SER A 58 10.94 -7.11 -3.46
C SER A 58 10.69 -8.64 -3.55
N ARG A 59 9.78 -9.18 -2.73
CA ARG A 59 9.43 -10.62 -2.65
C ARG A 59 7.93 -10.83 -2.65
N PRO A 60 7.22 -10.49 -3.74
CA PRO A 60 5.77 -10.59 -3.79
C PRO A 60 5.30 -12.05 -3.62
N ALA A 61 4.21 -12.24 -2.87
CA ALA A 61 3.63 -13.55 -2.62
C ALA A 61 3.10 -14.21 -3.90
N GLU A 62 2.78 -13.41 -4.91
CA GLU A 62 2.28 -13.80 -6.24
C GLU A 62 3.29 -14.61 -7.04
N ALA A 63 4.57 -14.58 -6.69
CA ALA A 63 5.60 -15.44 -7.29
C ALA A 63 5.46 -16.93 -6.93
N LYS A 64 4.56 -17.28 -6.01
CA LYS A 64 4.30 -18.67 -5.63
C LYS A 64 3.50 -19.39 -6.70
N PRO A 65 3.74 -20.71 -6.95
CA PRO A 65 2.88 -21.54 -7.80
C PRO A 65 1.43 -21.48 -7.32
N TRP A 66 0.46 -21.50 -8.25
CA TRP A 66 -0.97 -21.35 -7.96
C TRP A 66 -1.48 -22.29 -6.86
N TYR A 67 -1.06 -23.54 -6.84
CA TYR A 67 -1.51 -24.50 -5.83
C TYR A 67 -1.12 -24.13 -4.39
N LYS A 68 -0.02 -23.38 -4.21
CA LYS A 68 0.39 -22.82 -2.92
C LYS A 68 -0.26 -21.45 -2.66
N TYR A 69 -0.40 -20.62 -3.70
CA TYR A 69 -0.99 -19.30 -3.59
C TYR A 69 -2.47 -19.35 -3.21
N LYS A 70 -3.26 -20.20 -3.87
CA LYS A 70 -4.71 -20.30 -3.60
C LYS A 70 -5.04 -20.67 -2.15
N THR A 71 -4.19 -21.40 -1.43
CA THR A 71 -4.44 -21.81 -0.04
C THR A 71 -4.43 -20.63 0.95
N ILE A 72 -3.81 -19.51 0.57
CA ILE A 72 -3.84 -18.27 1.33
C ILE A 72 -5.28 -17.77 1.45
N PHE A 73 -6.07 -17.92 0.40
CA PHE A 73 -7.43 -17.38 0.29
C PHE A 73 -8.51 -18.45 0.46
N LEU A 74 -8.30 -19.66 -0.08
CA LEU A 74 -9.28 -20.74 -0.04
C LEU A 74 -9.04 -21.65 1.18
N ASN A 75 -9.46 -21.18 2.35
CA ASN A 75 -9.42 -21.96 3.58
C ASN A 75 -10.75 -21.82 4.36
N PRO A 76 -11.08 -22.80 5.24
CA PRO A 76 -12.37 -22.82 5.94
C PRO A 76 -12.70 -21.56 6.72
N SER A 77 -11.70 -20.92 7.34
CA SER A 77 -11.91 -19.69 8.11
C SER A 77 -12.35 -18.52 7.23
N ARG A 78 -11.72 -18.36 6.02
CA ARG A 78 -12.10 -17.31 5.08
C ARG A 78 -13.45 -17.57 4.45
N ILE A 79 -13.75 -18.83 4.09
CA ILE A 79 -15.06 -19.22 3.53
C ILE A 79 -16.18 -18.91 4.54
N LYS A 80 -16.04 -19.35 5.80
CA LYS A 80 -17.01 -19.01 6.86
C LYS A 80 -17.15 -17.50 7.07
N GLY A 81 -16.02 -16.77 7.04
CA GLY A 81 -16.02 -15.30 7.14
C GLY A 81 -16.79 -14.64 5.99
N GLY A 82 -16.67 -15.16 4.76
CA GLY A 82 -17.39 -14.68 3.59
C GLY A 82 -18.88 -14.91 3.68
N VAL A 83 -19.30 -16.11 4.08
CA VAL A 83 -20.70 -16.42 4.30
C VAL A 83 -21.32 -15.52 5.38
N LYS A 84 -20.61 -15.33 6.49
CA LYS A 84 -21.07 -14.40 7.53
C LYS A 84 -21.19 -12.97 7.01
N PHE A 85 -20.15 -12.45 6.34
CA PHE A 85 -20.14 -11.10 5.78
C PHE A 85 -21.30 -10.91 4.78
N TRP A 86 -21.55 -11.89 3.92
CA TRP A 86 -22.68 -11.87 2.99
C TRP A 86 -24.02 -11.73 3.72
N ASN A 87 -24.27 -12.57 4.71
CA ASN A 87 -25.53 -12.56 5.46
C ASN A 87 -25.70 -11.23 6.22
N ASP A 88 -24.65 -10.74 6.88
CA ASP A 88 -24.69 -9.48 7.62
C ASP A 88 -24.93 -8.26 6.73
N ASN A 89 -24.56 -8.34 5.44
CA ASN A 89 -24.63 -7.22 4.48
C ASN A 89 -25.53 -7.47 3.28
N ALA A 90 -26.44 -8.45 3.36
CA ALA A 90 -27.24 -8.93 2.22
C ALA A 90 -28.00 -7.81 1.49
N LEU A 91 -28.62 -6.89 2.23
CA LEU A 91 -29.37 -5.77 1.65
C LEU A 91 -28.46 -4.77 0.92
N THR A 92 -27.31 -4.46 1.48
CA THR A 92 -26.32 -3.56 0.88
C THR A 92 -25.75 -4.16 -0.38
N LEU A 93 -25.38 -5.45 -0.35
CA LEU A 93 -24.86 -6.18 -1.50
C LEU A 93 -25.91 -6.25 -2.63
N LYS A 94 -27.18 -6.49 -2.30
CA LYS A 94 -28.28 -6.49 -3.27
C LYS A 94 -28.44 -5.12 -3.94
N LYS A 95 -28.46 -4.03 -3.16
CA LYS A 95 -28.56 -2.66 -3.70
C LYS A 95 -27.36 -2.32 -4.59
N ALA A 96 -26.15 -2.66 -4.17
CA ALA A 96 -24.95 -2.44 -4.96
C ALA A 96 -24.96 -3.25 -6.27
N SER A 97 -25.37 -4.52 -6.20
CA SER A 97 -25.52 -5.38 -7.39
C SER A 97 -26.51 -4.80 -8.39
N GLN A 98 -27.67 -4.32 -7.92
CA GLN A 98 -28.68 -3.69 -8.78
C GLN A 98 -28.19 -2.39 -9.41
N LYS A 99 -27.41 -1.59 -8.65
CA LYS A 99 -26.90 -0.29 -9.12
C LYS A 99 -25.74 -0.42 -10.11
N TYR A 100 -24.83 -1.36 -9.86
CA TYR A 100 -23.57 -1.46 -10.59
C TYR A 100 -23.46 -2.69 -11.49
N GLY A 101 -24.43 -3.60 -11.47
CA GLY A 101 -24.44 -4.81 -12.29
C GLY A 101 -23.41 -5.88 -11.87
N VAL A 102 -22.79 -5.74 -10.69
CA VAL A 102 -21.78 -6.69 -10.20
C VAL A 102 -22.47 -7.74 -9.33
N PRO A 103 -22.25 -9.06 -9.59
CA PRO A 103 -22.79 -10.12 -8.74
C PRO A 103 -22.30 -10.02 -7.29
N PRO A 104 -23.18 -10.24 -6.28
CA PRO A 104 -22.81 -10.14 -4.87
C PRO A 104 -21.64 -11.00 -4.47
N GLU A 105 -21.51 -12.22 -5.02
CA GLU A 105 -20.43 -13.17 -4.77
C GLU A 105 -19.06 -12.59 -5.18
N ILE A 106 -18.99 -11.84 -6.26
CA ILE A 106 -17.76 -11.20 -6.73
C ILE A 106 -17.36 -10.09 -5.76
N MET A 107 -18.31 -9.26 -5.33
CA MET A 107 -18.04 -8.21 -4.34
C MET A 107 -17.52 -8.80 -3.03
N VAL A 108 -18.17 -9.84 -2.52
CA VAL A 108 -17.76 -10.53 -1.28
C VAL A 108 -16.38 -11.16 -1.43
N ALA A 109 -16.08 -11.78 -2.58
CA ALA A 109 -14.79 -12.39 -2.87
C ALA A 109 -13.67 -11.34 -2.86
N ILE A 110 -13.86 -10.21 -3.54
CA ILE A 110 -12.88 -9.11 -3.58
C ILE A 110 -12.64 -8.56 -2.17
N ILE A 111 -13.69 -8.20 -1.43
CA ILE A 111 -13.58 -7.71 -0.05
C ILE A 111 -12.87 -8.74 0.85
N GLY A 112 -13.12 -10.03 0.61
CA GLY A 112 -12.47 -11.11 1.33
C GLY A 112 -10.98 -11.23 1.04
N VAL A 113 -10.56 -11.02 -0.21
CA VAL A 113 -9.14 -11.02 -0.62
C VAL A 113 -8.43 -9.80 -0.04
N GLU A 114 -8.96 -8.61 -0.27
CA GLU A 114 -8.31 -7.35 0.05
C GLU A 114 -8.20 -7.10 1.56
N THR A 115 -9.30 -7.25 2.29
CA THR A 115 -9.37 -6.79 3.68
C THR A 115 -9.76 -7.88 4.68
N ARG A 116 -9.91 -9.13 4.24
CA ARG A 116 -10.46 -10.22 5.06
C ARG A 116 -11.79 -9.80 5.71
N TYR A 117 -12.68 -9.28 4.88
CA TYR A 117 -14.01 -8.76 5.28
C TYR A 117 -13.94 -7.58 6.26
N GLY A 118 -13.08 -6.60 6.00
CA GLY A 118 -12.85 -5.41 6.80
C GLY A 118 -12.02 -5.60 8.07
N ARG A 119 -11.48 -6.82 8.32
CA ARG A 119 -10.67 -7.11 9.51
C ARG A 119 -9.21 -6.66 9.39
N HIS A 120 -8.71 -6.54 8.18
CA HIS A 120 -7.33 -6.15 7.88
C HIS A 120 -7.37 -4.89 7.02
N LYS A 121 -7.23 -3.76 7.66
CA LYS A 121 -7.14 -2.44 7.01
C LYS A 121 -5.69 -2.02 6.73
N GLY A 122 -4.73 -2.96 6.87
CA GLY A 122 -3.32 -2.67 6.82
C GLY A 122 -2.72 -2.35 8.20
N THR A 123 -1.39 -2.33 8.27
CA THR A 123 -0.63 -2.15 9.52
C THR A 123 0.36 -0.99 9.44
N PHE A 124 0.47 -0.34 8.28
CA PHE A 124 1.35 0.80 8.06
C PHE A 124 0.54 2.08 7.89
N PRO A 125 1.01 3.23 8.38
CA PRO A 125 0.52 4.51 7.90
C PRO A 125 0.68 4.58 6.38
N VAL A 126 -0.39 4.96 5.66
CA VAL A 126 -0.37 5.04 4.19
C VAL A 126 0.71 6.00 3.72
N ILE A 127 0.86 7.13 4.42
CA ILE A 127 1.88 8.13 4.09
C ILE A 127 3.29 7.54 4.18
N ASP A 128 3.58 6.71 5.20
CA ASP A 128 4.88 6.06 5.37
C ASP A 128 5.13 5.05 4.25
N SER A 129 4.11 4.25 3.91
CA SER A 129 4.21 3.24 2.84
C SER A 129 4.50 3.89 1.49
N LEU A 130 3.71 4.91 1.14
CA LEU A 130 3.85 5.60 -0.13
C LEU A 130 5.15 6.43 -0.20
N ALA A 131 5.54 7.12 0.87
CA ALA A 131 6.82 7.83 0.93
C ALA A 131 8.01 6.88 0.82
N THR A 132 7.97 5.72 1.50
CA THR A 132 9.00 4.68 1.38
C THR A 132 9.16 4.25 -0.08
N LEU A 133 8.06 3.93 -0.76
CA LEU A 133 8.10 3.42 -2.13
C LEU A 133 8.36 4.51 -3.17
N ALA A 134 7.91 5.74 -2.92
CA ALA A 134 8.12 6.89 -3.79
C ALA A 134 9.58 7.36 -3.81
N PHE A 135 10.26 7.32 -2.65
CA PHE A 135 11.57 7.95 -2.48
C PHE A 135 12.72 7.00 -2.12
N ALA A 136 12.43 5.73 -1.77
CA ALA A 136 13.45 4.73 -1.45
C ALA A 136 13.36 3.45 -2.29
N TYR A 137 12.43 3.37 -3.27
CA TYR A 137 12.27 2.21 -4.16
C TYR A 137 12.38 2.60 -5.65
N PRO A 138 13.59 2.79 -6.20
CA PRO A 138 13.83 3.25 -7.56
C PRO A 138 13.06 2.51 -8.67
N PRO A 139 12.88 1.16 -8.63
CA PRO A 139 12.26 0.43 -9.73
C PRO A 139 10.84 0.91 -10.09
N ARG A 140 10.09 1.43 -9.11
CA ARG A 140 8.72 1.93 -9.31
C ARG A 140 8.46 3.29 -8.65
N SER A 141 9.50 4.05 -8.37
CA SER A 141 9.38 5.35 -7.67
C SER A 141 8.43 6.32 -8.36
N LYS A 142 8.47 6.39 -9.69
CA LYS A 142 7.55 7.25 -10.47
C LYS A 142 6.08 6.85 -10.27
N PHE A 143 5.78 5.54 -10.26
CA PHE A 143 4.43 5.05 -10.00
C PHE A 143 3.97 5.44 -8.59
N PHE A 144 4.78 5.16 -7.58
CA PHE A 144 4.40 5.44 -6.19
C PHE A 144 4.36 6.93 -5.85
N ARG A 145 5.11 7.80 -6.56
CA ARG A 145 4.89 9.25 -6.48
C ARG A 145 3.52 9.66 -7.02
N GLY A 146 3.04 8.99 -8.08
CA GLY A 146 1.67 9.17 -8.56
C GLY A 146 0.65 8.77 -7.51
N GLU A 147 0.79 7.60 -6.89
CA GLU A 147 -0.11 7.14 -5.83
C GLU A 147 -0.08 8.05 -4.60
N LEU A 148 1.09 8.53 -4.19
CA LEU A 148 1.25 9.49 -3.11
C LEU A 148 0.52 10.81 -3.40
N LYS A 149 0.61 11.29 -4.65
CA LYS A 149 -0.13 12.46 -5.11
C LYS A 149 -1.64 12.26 -4.98
N GLU A 150 -2.16 11.16 -5.53
CA GLU A 150 -3.60 10.87 -5.51
C GLU A 150 -4.10 10.68 -4.04
N PHE A 151 -3.30 10.04 -3.21
CA PHE A 151 -3.61 9.90 -1.78
C PHE A 151 -3.73 11.27 -1.08
N LEU A 152 -2.77 12.18 -1.28
CA LEU A 152 -2.82 13.52 -0.69
C LEU A 152 -3.99 14.36 -1.24
N LEU A 153 -4.29 14.25 -2.54
CA LEU A 153 -5.46 14.90 -3.14
C LEU A 153 -6.76 14.39 -2.53
N MET A 154 -6.90 13.08 -2.43
CA MET A 154 -8.08 12.42 -1.85
C MET A 154 -8.26 12.82 -0.38
N THR A 155 -7.19 12.78 0.44
CA THR A 155 -7.29 13.14 1.86
C THR A 155 -7.70 14.59 2.06
N ARG A 156 -7.24 15.50 1.20
CA ARG A 156 -7.66 16.91 1.20
C ARG A 156 -9.12 17.08 0.79
N GLU A 157 -9.57 16.38 -0.27
CA GLU A 157 -10.94 16.42 -0.76
C GLU A 157 -11.93 15.91 0.31
N GLU A 158 -11.59 14.78 0.93
CA GLU A 158 -12.40 14.15 1.98
C GLU A 158 -12.21 14.80 3.36
N LYS A 159 -11.32 15.79 3.49
CA LYS A 159 -10.98 16.50 4.76
C LYS A 159 -10.57 15.53 5.88
N ILE A 160 -9.78 14.53 5.54
CA ILE A 160 -9.22 13.57 6.49
C ILE A 160 -7.71 13.79 6.66
N ASP A 161 -7.21 13.51 7.85
CA ASP A 161 -5.79 13.64 8.18
C ASP A 161 -4.97 12.54 7.49
N PRO A 162 -4.05 12.88 6.56
CA PRO A 162 -3.26 11.89 5.83
C PRO A 162 -2.33 11.07 6.74
N THR A 163 -1.95 11.60 7.89
CA THR A 163 -1.03 10.95 8.82
C THR A 163 -1.69 9.83 9.64
N LYS A 164 -3.02 9.79 9.70
CA LYS A 164 -3.80 8.83 10.48
C LYS A 164 -4.37 7.67 9.68
N GLN A 165 -4.22 7.71 8.35
CA GLN A 165 -4.78 6.66 7.50
C GLN A 165 -3.88 5.43 7.51
N MET A 166 -4.48 4.28 7.78
CA MET A 166 -3.78 2.98 7.82
C MET A 166 -4.06 2.19 6.55
N GLY A 167 -3.05 1.49 6.06
CA GLY A 167 -3.14 0.72 4.83
C GLY A 167 -2.14 -0.44 4.75
N SER A 168 -2.07 -1.06 3.58
CA SER A 168 -1.10 -2.11 3.28
C SER A 168 0.33 -1.55 3.13
N TYR A 169 1.31 -2.45 3.04
CA TYR A 169 2.70 -2.07 2.74
C TYR A 169 2.86 -1.35 1.38
N ALA A 170 1.90 -1.50 0.47
CA ALA A 170 1.89 -0.81 -0.82
C ALA A 170 1.00 0.45 -0.85
N GLY A 171 0.47 0.86 0.31
CA GLY A 171 -0.33 2.07 0.45
C GLY A 171 -1.82 1.93 0.12
N ALA A 172 -2.31 0.72 -0.19
CA ALA A 172 -3.74 0.49 -0.36
C ALA A 172 -4.48 0.57 1.00
N MET A 173 -5.57 1.34 1.03
CA MET A 173 -6.46 1.51 2.19
C MET A 173 -7.61 0.51 2.16
#